data_d3b701828bcb548f5ce1de5c2490aef6
#
_entry.id   d3b701828bcb548f5ce1de5c2490aef6
#
_cell.length_a   1.000
_cell.length_b   1.000
_cell.length_c   1.000
_cell.angle_alpha   90.00
_cell.angle_beta   90.00
_cell.angle_gamma   90.00
#
_symmetry.space_group_name_H-M   'P 1'
#
loop_
_entity.id
_entity.type
_entity.pdbx_description
1 polymer ?
#
loop_
_entity_poly.entity_id
_entity_poly.type
_entity_poly.pdbx_seq_one_letter_code
_entity_poly.pdbx_strand_id
1 'polypeptide(L)'
;MPHTKLIVTIPEETWIHGVSTAHPDIEFAVVATLAGETTGIALLECTASNGSEVLVDIERREDVTDLDLLWTHDDELLLQVETETPVLLTPVWRTGVLPQTPFVVRDGEVTWELTTTSGRLSRLGDRLADAEIRFDIEYVRTFGTDFASHLLTDRQRQLVLAAFER
;
A
#
# COMPACT_ATOMS: atom_id res chain seq x y z
N MET A 1 12.99 -6.13 15.11
CA MET A 1 11.80 -5.63 14.36
C MET A 1 11.72 -6.32 13.01
N PRO A 2 10.60 -6.96 12.71
CA PRO A 2 10.47 -7.62 11.42
C PRO A 2 10.34 -6.63 10.27
N HIS A 3 10.96 -6.97 9.15
CA HIS A 3 10.77 -6.33 7.87
C HIS A 3 9.96 -7.29 7.00
N THR A 4 8.82 -6.85 6.53
CA THR A 4 7.84 -7.72 5.90
C THR A 4 7.43 -7.14 4.55
N LYS A 5 7.31 -8.01 3.56
CA LYS A 5 6.73 -7.64 2.28
C LYS A 5 5.36 -8.30 2.16
N LEU A 6 4.34 -7.45 2.01
CA LEU A 6 2.96 -7.87 1.81
C LEU A 6 2.50 -7.53 0.40
N ILE A 7 1.79 -8.45 -0.20
CA ILE A 7 1.03 -8.17 -1.42
C ILE A 7 -0.43 -8.16 -1.04
N VAL A 8 -1.07 -7.02 -1.17
CA VAL A 8 -2.45 -6.81 -0.76
C VAL A 8 -3.34 -6.72 -1.97
N THR A 9 -4.38 -7.53 -2.02
CA THR A 9 -5.41 -7.46 -3.06
C THR A 9 -6.35 -6.32 -2.72
N ILE A 10 -6.40 -5.32 -3.56
CA ILE A 10 -7.19 -4.11 -3.35
C ILE A 10 -8.68 -4.45 -3.50
N PRO A 11 -9.56 -4.00 -2.58
CA PRO A 11 -11.00 -4.21 -2.71
C PRO A 11 -11.55 -3.65 -4.02
N GLU A 12 -12.41 -4.40 -4.68
CA GLU A 12 -12.95 -4.08 -6.00
C GLU A 12 -13.74 -2.77 -6.05
N GLU A 13 -14.35 -2.38 -4.95
CA GLU A 13 -15.15 -1.16 -4.85
C GLU A 13 -14.33 0.12 -4.78
N THR A 14 -13.01 0.04 -4.65
CA THR A 14 -12.16 1.22 -4.56
C THR A 14 -11.80 1.78 -5.94
N TRP A 15 -11.58 3.09 -6.00
CA TRP A 15 -11.19 3.75 -7.24
C TRP A 15 -9.85 3.20 -7.78
N ILE A 16 -8.90 2.95 -6.88
CA ILE A 16 -7.56 2.51 -7.29
C ILE A 16 -7.59 1.10 -7.86
N HIS A 17 -8.47 0.22 -7.36
CA HIS A 17 -8.67 -1.08 -7.96
C HIS A 17 -9.16 -0.93 -9.40
N GLY A 18 -10.22 -0.15 -9.59
CA GLY A 18 -10.82 0.06 -10.90
C GLY A 18 -9.85 0.67 -11.91
N VAL A 19 -9.12 1.70 -11.51
CA VAL A 19 -8.16 2.36 -12.39
C VAL A 19 -6.98 1.45 -12.70
N SER A 20 -6.40 0.80 -11.69
CA SER A 20 -5.24 -0.07 -11.91
C SER A 20 -5.56 -1.31 -12.75
N THR A 21 -6.76 -1.87 -12.63
CA THR A 21 -7.18 -3.01 -13.45
C THR A 21 -7.56 -2.60 -14.87
N ALA A 22 -8.10 -1.39 -15.06
CA ALA A 22 -8.37 -0.85 -16.38
C ALA A 22 -7.09 -0.52 -17.16
N HIS A 23 -6.00 -0.25 -16.44
CA HIS A 23 -4.70 0.08 -17.02
C HIS A 23 -3.62 -0.85 -16.44
N PRO A 24 -3.66 -2.17 -16.74
CA PRO A 24 -2.82 -3.16 -16.04
C PRO A 24 -1.33 -3.03 -16.33
N ASP A 25 -0.95 -2.34 -17.39
CA ASP A 25 0.45 -2.11 -17.73
C ASP A 25 1.08 -0.92 -16.99
N ILE A 26 0.25 -0.13 -16.31
CA ILE A 26 0.72 1.06 -15.61
C ILE A 26 1.00 0.73 -14.15
N GLU A 27 2.19 1.12 -13.68
CA GLU A 27 2.54 1.09 -12.28
C GLU A 27 2.28 2.47 -11.68
N PHE A 28 1.47 2.49 -10.61
CA PHE A 28 1.22 3.70 -9.84
C PHE A 28 2.10 3.69 -8.61
N ALA A 29 3.09 4.56 -8.56
CA ALA A 29 3.96 4.69 -7.40
C ALA A 29 3.33 5.67 -6.41
N VAL A 30 2.99 5.18 -5.22
CA VAL A 30 2.46 6.03 -4.15
C VAL A 30 3.64 6.64 -3.40
N VAL A 31 3.84 7.93 -3.57
CA VAL A 31 4.99 8.66 -3.04
C VAL A 31 4.75 9.08 -1.59
N ALA A 32 3.53 9.48 -1.30
CA ALA A 32 3.13 9.91 0.03
C ALA A 32 1.62 9.71 0.22
N THR A 33 1.21 9.50 1.46
CA THR A 33 -0.20 9.37 1.83
C THR A 33 -0.48 10.09 3.13
N LEU A 34 -1.70 10.58 3.25
CA LEU A 34 -2.23 11.11 4.50
C LEU A 34 -3.66 10.58 4.64
N ALA A 35 -3.94 9.90 5.74
CA ALA A 35 -5.28 9.36 5.98
C ALA A 35 -5.87 9.88 7.28
N GLY A 36 -7.13 10.28 7.21
CA GLY A 36 -7.96 10.58 8.37
C GLY A 36 -9.00 9.48 8.55
N GLU A 37 -10.01 9.74 9.37
CA GLU A 37 -11.08 8.77 9.61
C GLU A 37 -11.97 8.55 8.40
N THR A 38 -12.25 9.61 7.66
CA THR A 38 -13.21 9.61 6.55
C THR A 38 -12.60 10.01 5.22
N THR A 39 -11.40 10.56 5.21
CA THR A 39 -10.75 11.03 3.97
C THR A 39 -9.33 10.55 3.89
N GLY A 40 -8.83 10.42 2.66
CA GLY A 40 -7.43 10.12 2.41
C GLY A 40 -6.92 10.93 1.24
N ILE A 41 -5.65 11.27 1.28
CA ILE A 41 -4.96 11.98 0.21
C ILE A 41 -3.73 11.15 -0.16
N ALA A 42 -3.54 10.93 -1.45
CA ALA A 42 -2.39 10.20 -1.96
C ALA A 42 -1.70 11.01 -3.05
N LEU A 43 -0.38 10.98 -3.02
CA LEU A 43 0.47 11.55 -4.05
C LEU A 43 1.01 10.40 -4.89
N LEU A 44 0.69 10.39 -6.17
CA LEU A 44 0.96 9.29 -7.08
C LEU A 44 1.84 9.73 -8.24
N GLU A 45 2.79 8.89 -8.61
CA GLU A 45 3.54 9.03 -9.85
C GLU A 45 3.20 7.86 -10.77
N CYS A 46 3.06 8.13 -12.05
CA CYS A 46 2.95 7.09 -13.07
C CYS A 46 3.51 7.57 -14.40
N THR A 47 3.84 6.60 -15.25
CA THR A 47 4.24 6.85 -16.64
C THR A 47 3.19 6.22 -17.53
N ALA A 48 2.53 7.03 -18.37
CA ALA A 48 1.44 6.57 -19.21
C ALA A 48 1.40 7.35 -20.51
N SER A 49 1.45 6.64 -21.64
CA SER A 49 1.28 7.26 -22.96
C SER A 49 -0.12 7.79 -23.16
N ASN A 50 -1.10 7.25 -22.45
CA ASN A 50 -2.50 7.63 -22.46
C ASN A 50 -2.90 8.39 -21.18
N GLY A 51 -2.06 9.31 -20.73
CA GLY A 51 -2.24 10.03 -19.45
C GLY A 51 -3.59 10.71 -19.32
N SER A 52 -4.12 11.30 -20.40
CA SER A 52 -5.43 11.95 -20.39
C SER A 52 -6.56 10.97 -20.07
N GLU A 53 -6.50 9.76 -20.60
CA GLU A 53 -7.49 8.71 -20.33
C GLU A 53 -7.44 8.27 -18.87
N VAL A 54 -6.24 8.14 -18.33
CA VAL A 54 -6.03 7.77 -16.92
C VAL A 54 -6.64 8.85 -16.01
N LEU A 55 -6.37 10.12 -16.28
CA LEU A 55 -6.92 11.24 -15.52
C LEU A 55 -8.44 11.25 -15.52
N VAL A 56 -9.05 11.08 -16.69
CA VAL A 56 -10.51 11.03 -16.84
C VAL A 56 -11.08 9.83 -16.08
N ASP A 57 -10.42 8.68 -16.15
CA ASP A 57 -10.86 7.47 -15.45
C ASP A 57 -10.84 7.68 -13.92
N ILE A 58 -9.79 8.28 -13.40
CA ILE A 58 -9.70 8.59 -11.96
C ILE A 58 -10.82 9.57 -11.56
N GLU A 59 -10.99 10.62 -12.32
CA GLU A 59 -11.98 11.67 -12.03
C GLU A 59 -13.42 11.15 -12.01
N ARG A 60 -13.72 10.12 -12.79
CA ARG A 60 -15.04 9.49 -12.86
C ARG A 60 -15.40 8.62 -11.66
N ARG A 61 -14.43 8.23 -10.85
CA ARG A 61 -14.69 7.33 -9.72
C ARG A 61 -15.46 8.06 -8.63
N GLU A 62 -16.48 7.41 -8.11
CA GLU A 62 -17.38 8.00 -7.11
C GLU A 62 -16.69 8.34 -5.79
N ASP A 63 -15.72 7.53 -5.40
CA ASP A 63 -14.99 7.72 -4.16
C ASP A 63 -13.84 8.74 -4.26
N VAL A 64 -13.56 9.24 -5.45
CA VAL A 64 -12.60 10.33 -5.67
C VAL A 64 -13.31 11.66 -5.55
N THR A 65 -12.91 12.46 -4.57
CA THR A 65 -13.51 13.78 -4.31
C THR A 65 -12.76 14.92 -4.97
N ASP A 66 -11.47 14.72 -5.21
CA ASP A 66 -10.64 15.73 -5.87
C ASP A 66 -9.44 15.08 -6.56
N LEU A 67 -9.04 15.67 -7.67
CA LEU A 67 -7.89 15.24 -8.46
C LEU A 67 -7.14 16.45 -8.99
N ASP A 68 -5.86 16.54 -8.64
CA ASP A 68 -4.97 17.59 -9.13
C ASP A 68 -3.81 16.97 -9.90
N LEU A 69 -3.59 17.44 -11.13
CA LEU A 69 -2.37 17.15 -11.87
C LEU A 69 -1.34 18.18 -11.44
N LEU A 70 -0.36 17.76 -10.64
CA LEU A 70 0.64 18.65 -10.07
C LEU A 70 1.78 18.91 -11.05
N TRP A 71 2.13 17.92 -11.84
CA TRP A 71 3.29 17.98 -12.71
C TRP A 71 3.18 16.95 -13.83
N THR A 72 3.66 17.32 -15.01
CA THR A 72 3.79 16.42 -16.14
C THR A 72 5.06 16.74 -16.92
N HIS A 73 5.75 15.69 -17.34
CA HIS A 73 6.94 15.79 -18.18
C HIS A 73 7.02 14.53 -19.04
N ASP A 74 6.97 14.72 -20.36
CA ASP A 74 6.81 13.63 -21.32
C ASP A 74 5.57 12.80 -20.94
N ASP A 75 5.74 11.50 -20.69
CA ASP A 75 4.65 10.61 -20.28
C ASP A 75 4.56 10.44 -18.76
N GLU A 76 5.37 11.14 -17.99
CA GLU A 76 5.35 11.08 -16.54
C GLU A 76 4.32 12.04 -15.96
N LEU A 77 3.57 11.55 -14.98
CA LEU A 77 2.52 12.31 -14.28
C LEU A 77 2.73 12.24 -12.78
N LEU A 78 2.54 13.38 -12.11
CA LEU A 78 2.45 13.45 -10.65
C LEU A 78 1.06 13.96 -10.29
N LEU A 79 0.29 13.14 -9.58
CA LEU A 79 -1.10 13.37 -9.27
C LEU A 79 -1.32 13.43 -7.77
N GLN A 80 -2.25 14.29 -7.35
CA GLN A 80 -2.77 14.26 -5.99
C GLN A 80 -4.24 13.87 -6.06
N VAL A 81 -4.58 12.77 -5.38
CA VAL A 81 -5.95 12.24 -5.37
C VAL A 81 -6.48 12.27 -3.94
N GLU A 82 -7.64 12.87 -3.77
CA GLU A 82 -8.36 12.86 -2.50
C GLU A 82 -9.56 11.92 -2.60
N THR A 83 -9.74 11.08 -1.60
CA THR A 83 -10.81 10.07 -1.56
C THR A 83 -11.60 10.15 -0.27
N GLU A 84 -12.90 9.79 -0.33
CA GLU A 84 -13.80 9.81 0.83
C GLU A 84 -13.59 8.62 1.76
N THR A 85 -13.32 7.46 1.26
CA THR A 85 -13.24 6.23 2.07
C THR A 85 -11.94 5.51 1.80
N PRO A 86 -10.86 5.88 2.50
CA PRO A 86 -9.55 5.26 2.26
C PRO A 86 -9.46 3.85 2.87
N VAL A 87 -10.15 2.90 2.27
CA VAL A 87 -10.31 1.53 2.77
C VAL A 87 -8.97 0.85 3.07
N LEU A 88 -7.97 1.04 2.21
CA LEU A 88 -6.65 0.44 2.41
C LEU A 88 -5.82 1.18 3.45
N LEU A 89 -5.94 2.49 3.51
CA LEU A 89 -5.12 3.32 4.40
C LEU A 89 -5.61 3.28 5.84
N THR A 90 -6.90 3.06 6.05
CA THR A 90 -7.49 3.05 7.40
C THR A 90 -6.88 1.98 8.30
N PRO A 91 -6.73 0.71 7.88
CA PRO A 91 -6.08 -0.30 8.73
C PRO A 91 -4.64 0.07 9.08
N VAL A 92 -3.91 0.61 8.12
CA VAL A 92 -2.52 1.05 8.29
C VAL A 92 -2.46 2.18 9.32
N TRP A 93 -3.28 3.20 9.14
CA TRP A 93 -3.34 4.35 10.03
C TRP A 93 -3.72 3.95 11.46
N ARG A 94 -4.72 3.09 11.63
CA ARG A 94 -5.20 2.66 12.95
C ARG A 94 -4.22 1.80 13.72
N THR A 95 -3.38 1.06 13.02
CA THR A 95 -2.38 0.19 13.67
C THR A 95 -1.04 0.90 13.88
N GLY A 96 -0.86 2.08 13.30
CA GLY A 96 0.39 2.83 13.38
C GLY A 96 1.53 2.20 12.61
N VAL A 97 1.21 1.37 11.62
CA VAL A 97 2.19 0.78 10.71
C VAL A 97 2.38 1.71 9.53
N LEU A 98 3.63 1.97 9.15
CA LEU A 98 3.95 2.85 8.02
C LEU A 98 4.58 2.02 6.90
N PRO A 99 3.87 1.86 5.77
CA PRO A 99 4.49 1.27 4.58
C PRO A 99 5.62 2.15 4.08
N GLN A 100 6.70 1.52 3.62
CA GLN A 100 7.79 2.27 2.99
C GLN A 100 7.29 2.87 1.68
N THR A 101 7.67 4.13 1.44
CA THR A 101 7.34 4.85 0.21
C THR A 101 8.59 5.06 -0.63
N PRO A 102 8.48 5.08 -1.96
CA PRO A 102 7.25 4.81 -2.70
C PRO A 102 6.87 3.34 -2.65
N PHE A 103 5.56 3.05 -2.65
CA PHE A 103 5.09 1.69 -2.88
C PHE A 103 4.25 1.64 -4.15
N VAL A 104 4.15 0.47 -4.77
CA VAL A 104 3.59 0.32 -6.10
C VAL A 104 2.21 -0.33 -6.06
N VAL A 105 1.29 0.24 -6.84
CA VAL A 105 -0.01 -0.34 -7.15
C VAL A 105 -0.02 -0.72 -8.62
N ARG A 106 -0.39 -1.97 -8.91
CA ARG A 106 -0.50 -2.47 -10.28
C ARG A 106 -1.55 -3.56 -10.36
N ASP A 107 -2.42 -3.46 -11.35
CA ASP A 107 -3.42 -4.48 -11.68
C ASP A 107 -4.19 -5.02 -10.46
N GLY A 108 -4.69 -4.11 -9.64
CA GLY A 108 -5.52 -4.45 -8.47
C GLY A 108 -4.76 -4.93 -7.25
N GLU A 109 -3.43 -4.85 -7.25
CA GLU A 109 -2.59 -5.26 -6.13
C GLU A 109 -1.68 -4.13 -5.69
N VAL A 110 -1.47 -4.02 -4.38
CA VAL A 110 -0.48 -3.12 -3.80
C VAL A 110 0.59 -3.94 -3.09
N THR A 111 1.83 -3.55 -3.29
CA THR A 111 2.98 -4.17 -2.63
C THR A 111 3.49 -3.25 -1.55
N TRP A 112 3.40 -3.69 -0.30
CA TRP A 112 3.88 -2.93 0.86
C TRP A 112 5.11 -3.57 1.46
N GLU A 113 6.12 -2.77 1.73
CA GLU A 113 7.24 -3.14 2.58
C GLU A 113 7.09 -2.43 3.92
N LEU A 114 7.08 -3.21 4.99
CA LEU A 114 6.80 -2.73 6.34
C LEU A 114 7.94 -3.08 7.28
N THR A 115 8.32 -2.14 8.11
CA THR A 115 9.23 -2.39 9.23
C THR A 115 8.53 -1.89 10.49
N THR A 116 8.12 -2.82 11.36
CA THR A 116 7.33 -2.49 12.53
C THR A 116 7.50 -3.58 13.61
N THR A 117 6.86 -3.40 14.75
CA THR A 117 6.87 -4.40 15.81
C THR A 117 6.01 -5.61 15.42
N SER A 118 6.31 -6.77 15.96
CA SER A 118 5.51 -7.99 15.75
C SER A 118 4.05 -7.79 16.15
N GLY A 119 3.82 -7.08 17.25
CA GLY A 119 2.46 -6.81 17.73
C GLY A 119 1.65 -5.95 16.78
N ARG A 120 2.26 -4.91 16.22
CA ARG A 120 1.60 -4.04 15.25
C ARG A 120 1.33 -4.75 13.94
N LEU A 121 2.28 -5.56 13.49
CA LEU A 121 2.12 -6.33 12.25
C LEU A 121 0.98 -7.34 12.39
N SER A 122 0.89 -8.02 13.53
CA SER A 122 -0.21 -8.95 13.81
C SER A 122 -1.55 -8.22 13.83
N ARG A 123 -1.62 -7.05 14.44
CA ARG A 123 -2.84 -6.22 14.45
C ARG A 123 -3.24 -5.75 13.05
N LEU A 124 -2.26 -5.40 12.22
CA LEU A 124 -2.52 -5.04 10.83
C LEU A 124 -3.16 -6.22 10.07
N GLY A 125 -2.60 -7.41 10.22
CA GLY A 125 -3.18 -8.61 9.61
C GLY A 125 -4.61 -8.87 10.07
N ASP A 126 -4.89 -8.71 11.36
CA ASP A 126 -6.24 -8.86 11.91
C ASP A 126 -7.20 -7.81 11.34
N ARG A 127 -6.75 -6.56 11.24
CA ARG A 127 -7.57 -5.48 10.67
C ARG A 127 -7.88 -5.70 9.19
N LEU A 128 -6.89 -6.16 8.42
CA LEU A 128 -7.10 -6.49 7.02
C LEU A 128 -8.10 -7.64 6.87
N ALA A 129 -7.96 -8.67 7.69
CA ALA A 129 -8.88 -9.80 7.69
C ALA A 129 -10.30 -9.39 8.09
N ASP A 130 -10.45 -8.55 9.10
CA ASP A 130 -11.76 -8.04 9.55
C ASP A 130 -12.43 -7.19 8.46
N ALA A 131 -11.66 -6.49 7.67
CA ALA A 131 -12.15 -5.70 6.54
C ALA A 131 -12.35 -6.55 5.27
N GLU A 132 -12.12 -7.87 5.36
CA GLU A 132 -12.21 -8.79 4.23
C GLU A 132 -11.23 -8.44 3.10
N ILE A 133 -10.08 -7.89 3.44
CA ILE A 133 -9.02 -7.55 2.50
C ILE A 133 -8.02 -8.71 2.46
N ARG A 134 -7.83 -9.28 1.28
CA ARG A 134 -6.88 -10.38 1.08
C ARG A 134 -5.46 -9.85 1.01
N PHE A 135 -4.54 -10.58 1.63
CA PHE A 135 -3.12 -10.28 1.53
C PHE A 135 -2.30 -11.54 1.61
N ASP A 136 -1.12 -11.49 1.00
CA ASP A 136 -0.12 -12.56 1.05
C ASP A 136 1.16 -12.01 1.63
N ILE A 137 1.77 -12.76 2.54
CA ILE A 137 3.08 -12.42 3.08
C ILE A 137 4.12 -13.06 2.17
N GLU A 138 4.90 -12.23 1.48
CA GLU A 138 5.93 -12.73 0.58
C GLU A 138 7.18 -13.12 1.34
N TYR A 139 7.59 -12.31 2.32
CA TYR A 139 8.66 -12.67 3.24
C TYR A 139 8.58 -11.87 4.54
N VAL A 140 9.20 -12.41 5.58
CA VAL A 140 9.45 -11.71 6.83
C VAL A 140 10.95 -11.80 7.13
N ARG A 141 11.60 -10.66 7.37
CA ARG A 141 13.02 -10.60 7.74
C ARG A 141 13.17 -9.81 9.04
N THR A 142 14.19 -10.16 9.81
CA THR A 142 14.57 -9.34 10.95
C THR A 142 15.39 -8.18 10.44
N PHE A 143 14.94 -6.95 10.73
CA PHE A 143 15.62 -5.74 10.31
C PHE A 143 17.04 -5.68 10.88
N GLY A 144 17.99 -5.25 10.06
CA GLY A 144 19.38 -5.19 10.46
C GLY A 144 19.95 -6.56 10.73
N THR A 145 19.87 -7.47 9.76
CA THR A 145 20.24 -8.89 9.91
C THR A 145 21.59 -9.10 10.58
N ASP A 146 22.60 -8.35 10.17
CA ASP A 146 23.95 -8.46 10.74
C ASP A 146 23.97 -8.01 12.20
N PHE A 147 23.26 -6.98 12.53
CA PHE A 147 23.11 -6.47 13.88
C PHE A 147 22.21 -7.38 14.71
N ALA A 148 21.09 -7.76 14.17
CA ALA A 148 20.10 -8.60 14.84
C ALA A 148 20.61 -10.01 15.10
N SER A 149 21.52 -10.54 14.27
CA SER A 149 22.11 -11.87 14.48
C SER A 149 22.89 -11.96 15.78
N HIS A 150 23.35 -10.86 16.32
CA HIS A 150 24.01 -10.79 17.62
C HIS A 150 23.05 -10.71 18.80
N LEU A 151 21.80 -10.30 18.54
CA LEU A 151 20.80 -10.04 19.57
C LEU A 151 19.71 -11.11 19.64
N LEU A 152 19.41 -11.75 18.51
CA LEU A 152 18.33 -12.73 18.41
C LEU A 152 18.90 -14.11 18.16
N THR A 153 18.40 -15.11 18.92
CA THR A 153 18.68 -16.50 18.65
C THR A 153 17.90 -16.98 17.42
N ASP A 154 18.38 -18.03 16.78
CA ASP A 154 17.68 -18.63 15.64
C ASP A 154 16.24 -19.02 15.99
N ARG A 155 16.05 -19.52 17.22
CA ARG A 155 14.72 -19.86 17.72
C ARG A 155 13.79 -18.65 17.78
N GLN A 156 14.29 -17.49 18.22
CA GLN A 156 13.50 -16.26 18.27
C GLN A 156 13.11 -15.81 16.88
N ARG A 157 14.00 -15.91 15.90
CA ARG A 157 13.70 -15.61 14.50
C ARG A 157 12.63 -16.52 13.93
N GLN A 158 12.74 -17.82 14.21
CA GLN A 158 11.75 -18.81 13.75
C GLN A 158 10.37 -18.53 14.32
N LEU A 159 10.28 -18.10 15.58
CA LEU A 159 9.01 -17.74 16.21
C LEU A 159 8.37 -16.52 15.54
N VAL A 160 9.17 -15.51 15.20
CA VAL A 160 8.68 -14.31 14.49
C VAL A 160 8.17 -14.70 13.10
N LEU A 161 8.94 -15.48 12.35
CA LEU A 161 8.54 -15.95 11.03
C LEU A 161 7.25 -16.78 11.10
N ALA A 162 7.16 -17.71 12.03
CA ALA A 162 5.98 -18.55 12.20
C ALA A 162 4.72 -17.74 12.53
N ALA A 163 4.84 -16.63 13.26
CA ALA A 163 3.71 -15.79 13.61
C ALA A 163 3.07 -15.11 12.40
N PHE A 164 3.83 -14.91 11.31
CA PHE A 164 3.37 -14.21 10.13
C PHE A 164 3.16 -15.07 8.89
N GLU A 165 3.53 -16.33 8.94
CA GLU A 165 3.29 -17.27 7.84
C GLU A 165 1.89 -17.90 7.86
N ARG A 166 1.10 -17.61 8.87
CA ARG A 166 -0.23 -18.21 9.05
C ARG A 166 -1.32 -17.34 8.46
#